data_113b4a331302ee9d34d3d508ab868d01
#
_entry.id   113b4a331302ee9d34d3d508ab868d01
#
_cell.length_a   1.000
_cell.length_b   1.000
_cell.length_c   1.000
_cell.angle_alpha   90.00
_cell.angle_beta   90.00
_cell.angle_gamma   90.00
#
_symmetry.space_group_name_H-M   'P 1'
#
loop_
_entity.id
_entity.type
_entity.pdbx_description
1 polymer ?
#
loop_
_entity_poly.entity_id
_entity_poly.type
_entity_poly.pdbx_seq_one_letter_code
_entity_poly.pdbx_strand_id
1 'polypeptide(L)' 'MIESGEIAHAQTQTELLAAIDEILNAGRVTGELRADVTAEDIAASLIGIFTVAHPPEHDARASRLLNILMDGLRPAP' A
#
# COMPACT_ATOMS: atom_id res chain seq x y z
N MET A 1 23.95 17.21 3.75
CA MET A 1 22.92 18.05 3.16
C MET A 1 21.56 17.40 3.34
N ILE A 2 20.68 18.13 3.97
CA ILE A 2 19.34 17.65 4.27
C ILE A 2 18.55 17.40 3.00
N GLU A 3 18.73 18.25 2.02
CA GLU A 3 18.01 18.17 0.75
C GLU A 3 18.23 16.84 0.04
N SER A 4 19.43 16.30 0.12
CA SER A 4 19.73 15.01 -0.52
C SER A 4 18.85 13.89 0.05
N GLY A 5 18.68 13.86 1.37
CA GLY A 5 17.84 12.87 2.02
C GLY A 5 16.37 13.04 1.66
N GLU A 6 15.90 14.27 1.62
CA GLU A 6 14.52 14.57 1.27
C GLU A 6 14.22 14.20 -0.18
N ILE A 7 15.12 14.48 -1.09
CA ILE A 7 14.94 14.15 -2.51
C ILE A 7 14.88 12.64 -2.70
N ALA A 8 15.80 11.91 -2.06
CA ALA A 8 15.80 10.45 -2.16
C ALA A 8 14.52 9.84 -1.58
N HIS A 9 14.04 10.39 -0.47
CA HIS A 9 12.82 9.91 0.17
C HIS A 9 11.59 10.15 -0.73
N ALA A 10 11.49 11.34 -1.29
CA ALA A 10 10.39 11.68 -2.19
C ALA A 10 10.41 10.84 -3.45
N GLN A 11 11.60 10.57 -3.98
CA GLN A 11 11.75 9.74 -5.17
C GLN A 11 11.33 8.29 -4.89
N THR A 12 11.75 7.74 -3.75
CA THR A 12 11.35 6.39 -3.34
C THR A 12 9.84 6.29 -3.20
N GLN A 13 9.22 7.29 -2.61
CA GLN A 13 7.78 7.33 -2.44
C GLN A 13 7.07 7.37 -3.79
N THR A 14 7.57 8.17 -4.71
CA THR A 14 7.02 8.27 -6.06
C THR A 14 7.12 6.94 -6.79
N GLU A 15 8.28 6.27 -6.68
CA GLU A 15 8.48 4.96 -7.30
C GLU A 15 7.55 3.91 -6.72
N LEU A 16 7.35 3.94 -5.39
CA LEU A 16 6.43 3.01 -4.73
C LEU A 16 5.00 3.22 -5.21
N LEU A 17 4.56 4.46 -5.30
CA LEU A 17 3.22 4.76 -5.79
C LEU A 17 3.03 4.32 -7.24
N ALA A 18 4.05 4.52 -8.07
CA ALA A 18 4.00 4.08 -9.46
C ALA A 18 3.88 2.57 -9.57
N ALA A 19 4.63 1.83 -8.75
CA ALA A 19 4.57 0.38 -8.73
C ALA A 19 3.19 -0.12 -8.29
N ILE A 20 2.64 0.48 -7.25
CA ILE A 20 1.30 0.13 -6.77
C ILE A 20 0.26 0.42 -7.86
N ASP A 21 0.39 1.54 -8.54
CA ASP A 21 -0.55 1.93 -9.59
C ASP A 21 -0.53 0.94 -10.76
N GLU A 22 0.65 0.45 -11.14
CA GLU A 22 0.77 -0.58 -12.16
C GLU A 22 0.05 -1.85 -11.76
N ILE A 23 0.22 -2.28 -10.51
CA ILE A 23 -0.44 -3.49 -9.99
C ILE A 23 -1.96 -3.29 -9.99
N LEU A 24 -2.43 -2.13 -9.56
CA LEU A 24 -3.86 -1.82 -9.54
C LEU A 24 -4.45 -1.82 -10.94
N ASN A 25 -3.76 -1.23 -11.89
CA ASN A 25 -4.24 -1.18 -13.26
C ASN A 25 -4.32 -2.58 -13.86
N ALA A 26 -3.32 -3.42 -13.63
CA ALA A 26 -3.34 -4.80 -14.10
C ALA A 26 -4.51 -5.56 -13.48
N GLY A 27 -4.75 -5.39 -12.18
CA GLY A 27 -5.85 -6.05 -11.49
C GLY A 27 -7.22 -5.56 -11.95
N ARG A 28 -7.34 -4.27 -12.29
CA ARG A 28 -8.60 -3.73 -12.83
C ARG A 28 -8.91 -4.30 -14.20
N VAL A 29 -7.89 -4.43 -15.05
CA VAL A 29 -8.07 -4.98 -16.40
C VAL A 29 -8.54 -6.43 -16.34
N THR A 30 -7.98 -7.22 -15.42
CA THR A 30 -8.37 -8.62 -15.26
C THR A 30 -9.64 -8.80 -14.42
N GLY A 31 -10.09 -7.77 -13.72
CA GLY A 31 -11.23 -7.85 -12.83
C GLY A 31 -10.93 -8.46 -11.48
N GLU A 32 -9.65 -8.65 -11.15
CA GLU A 32 -9.25 -9.24 -9.87
C GLU A 32 -9.24 -8.23 -8.72
N LEU A 33 -9.13 -6.94 -9.04
CA LEU A 33 -9.10 -5.87 -8.05
C LEU A 33 -10.22 -4.86 -8.32
N ARG A 34 -10.73 -4.28 -7.26
CA ARG A 34 -11.75 -3.25 -7.36
C ARG A 34 -11.16 -1.99 -8.02
N ALA A 35 -12.01 -1.23 -8.69
CA ALA A 35 -11.57 -0.09 -9.51
C ALA A 35 -11.67 1.26 -8.80
N ASP A 36 -12.23 1.29 -7.58
CA ASP A 36 -12.54 2.54 -6.88
C ASP A 36 -11.52 2.92 -5.81
N VAL A 37 -10.34 2.31 -5.83
CA VAL A 37 -9.24 2.67 -4.91
C VAL A 37 -8.06 3.20 -5.72
N THR A 38 -7.26 4.05 -5.09
CA THR A 38 -6.08 4.64 -5.71
C THR A 38 -4.81 4.08 -5.08
N ALA A 39 -3.68 4.30 -5.75
CA ALA A 39 -2.38 3.92 -5.20
C ALA A 39 -2.13 4.64 -3.86
N GLU A 40 -2.55 5.88 -3.73
CA GLU A 40 -2.40 6.63 -2.48
C GLU A 40 -3.21 6.01 -1.34
N ASP A 41 -4.41 5.50 -1.63
CA ASP A 41 -5.23 4.81 -0.62
C ASP A 41 -4.49 3.60 -0.08
N ILE A 42 -3.89 2.81 -0.96
CA ILE A 42 -3.16 1.61 -0.57
C ILE A 42 -1.90 1.98 0.21
N ALA A 43 -1.15 2.98 -0.26
CA ALA A 43 0.05 3.42 0.42
C ALA A 43 -0.26 3.91 1.83
N ALA A 44 -1.33 4.70 2.00
CA ALA A 44 -1.74 5.18 3.31
C ALA A 44 -2.13 4.03 4.23
N SER A 45 -2.82 3.02 3.70
CA SER A 45 -3.19 1.84 4.46
C SER A 45 -1.96 1.07 4.93
N LEU A 46 -0.99 0.88 4.05
CA LEU A 46 0.25 0.18 4.39
C LEU A 46 1.05 0.94 5.45
N ILE A 47 1.15 2.25 5.32
CA ILE A 47 1.84 3.07 6.32
C ILE A 47 1.16 2.94 7.67
N GLY A 48 -0.17 2.97 7.71
CA GLY A 48 -0.92 2.79 8.94
C GLY A 48 -0.67 1.43 9.58
N ILE A 49 -0.68 0.37 8.76
CA ILE A 49 -0.44 -0.99 9.23
C ILE A 49 0.97 -1.10 9.83
N PHE A 50 1.99 -0.60 9.13
CA PHE A 50 3.34 -0.68 9.62
C PHE A 50 3.57 0.18 10.85
N THR A 51 2.83 1.27 11.00
CA THR A 51 2.90 2.10 12.19
C THR A 51 2.45 1.34 13.43
N VAL A 52 1.37 0.56 13.33
CA VAL A 52 0.87 -0.21 14.47
C VAL A 52 1.56 -1.56 14.64
N ALA A 53 2.39 -1.97 13.70
CA ALA A 53 3.13 -3.23 13.78
C ALA A 53 4.36 -3.15 14.67
N HIS A 54 4.77 -1.97 15.08
CA HIS A 54 5.87 -1.80 16.02
C HIS A 54 5.33 -1.66 17.42
N PRO A 55 5.93 -2.29 18.42
CA PRO A 55 7.09 -3.20 18.36
C PRO A 55 6.76 -4.58 17.77
N PRO A 56 7.75 -5.48 17.66
CA PRO A 56 7.56 -6.80 17.00
C PRO A 56 6.45 -7.68 17.58
N GLU A 57 6.03 -7.45 18.80
CA GLU A 57 4.91 -8.20 19.38
C GLU A 57 3.60 -8.01 18.59
N HIS A 58 3.56 -7.01 17.72
CA HIS A 58 2.37 -6.70 16.93
C HIS A 58 2.40 -7.32 15.53
N ASP A 59 3.35 -8.21 15.25
CA ASP A 59 3.45 -8.82 13.92
C ASP A 59 2.19 -9.58 13.53
N ALA A 60 1.57 -10.27 14.48
CA ALA A 60 0.33 -10.99 14.20
C ALA A 60 -0.81 -10.02 13.83
N ARG A 61 -0.82 -8.85 14.45
CA ARG A 61 -1.80 -7.81 14.11
C ARG A 61 -1.55 -7.28 12.69
N ALA A 62 -0.28 -7.05 12.34
CA ALA A 62 0.07 -6.60 11.00
C ALA A 62 -0.39 -7.59 9.94
N SER A 63 -0.19 -8.88 10.17
CA SER A 63 -0.66 -9.92 9.25
C SER A 63 -2.17 -9.89 9.08
N ARG A 64 -2.91 -9.73 10.18
CA ARG A 64 -4.37 -9.66 10.10
C ARG A 64 -4.82 -8.41 9.33
N LEU A 65 -4.18 -7.28 9.58
CA LEU A 65 -4.52 -6.04 8.88
C LEU A 65 -4.21 -6.12 7.39
N LEU A 66 -3.09 -6.74 7.03
CA LEU A 66 -2.76 -6.96 5.62
C LEU A 66 -3.80 -7.87 4.96
N ASN A 67 -4.25 -8.90 5.64
CA ASN A 67 -5.29 -9.77 5.10
C ASN A 67 -6.61 -9.01 4.90
N ILE A 68 -6.97 -8.15 5.85
CA ILE A 68 -8.16 -7.31 5.71
C ILE A 68 -8.02 -6.39 4.50
N LEU A 69 -6.86 -5.78 4.32
CA LEU A 69 -6.60 -4.92 3.17
C LEU A 69 -6.74 -5.69 1.87
N MET A 70 -6.12 -6.87 1.79
CA MET A 70 -6.20 -7.69 0.57
C MET A 70 -7.63 -8.11 0.27
N ASP A 71 -8.39 -8.50 1.28
CA ASP A 71 -9.80 -8.84 1.09
C ASP A 71 -10.61 -7.65 0.63
N GLY A 72 -10.29 -6.46 1.14
CA GLY A 72 -10.96 -5.23 0.75
C GLY A 72 -10.67 -4.79 -0.68
N LEU A 73 -9.58 -5.29 -1.28
CA LEU A 73 -9.24 -4.97 -2.66
C LEU A 73 -9.97 -5.82 -3.69
N ARG A 74 -10.61 -6.89 -3.25
CA ARG A 74 -11.37 -7.74 -4.16
C ARG A 74 -12.60 -6.98 -4.67
N PRO A 75 -13.01 -7.23 -5.92
CA PRO A 75 -14.20 -6.57 -6.46
C PRO A 75 -15.43 -6.96 -5.65
N ALA A 76 -16.39 -6.04 -5.59
CA ALA A 76 -17.68 -6.35 -4.98
C ALA A 76 -18.39 -7.44 -5.81
N PRO A 77 -19.12 -8.35 -5.14
CA PRO A 77 -19.88 -9.39 -5.87
C PRO A 77 -21.00 -8.83 -6.73
#